data_bd03f2aef18d5eb0be170c60c42b5163
#
_entry.id   bd03f2aef18d5eb0be170c60c42b5163
#
_cell.length_a   1.000
_cell.length_b   1.000
_cell.length_c   1.000
_cell.angle_alpha   90.00
_cell.angle_beta   90.00
_cell.angle_gamma   90.00
#
_symmetry.space_group_name_H-M   'P 1'
#
loop_
_entity.id
_entity.type
_entity.pdbx_description
1 polymer ?
#
loop_
_entity_poly.entity_id
_entity_poly.type
_entity_poly.pdbx_seq_one_letter_code
_entity_poly.pdbx_strand_id
1 'polypeptide(L)'
;LTERMVEIKKKHGFPRKFRAAFAKNSNDRVFLVNKMLNDAGMSKGATLSFQSMDETTLAAVDRTNIGTERYAQLMRRYNEEGIPTYSEIIIGLPGESYESFANGLDTLLRSGAHHSLSVYTAELLPNSEMSSLADRVKYGIEGVMSPIPFYHACPDNEDTETEHYELVVGTNTLS
;
A
#
# COMPACT_ATOMS: atom_id res chain seq x y z
N LEU A 1 -8.95 23.05 -2.23
CA LEU A 1 -8.66 22.38 -3.50
C LEU A 1 -9.79 21.43 -3.90
N THR A 2 -10.19 20.48 -3.04
CA THR A 2 -11.21 19.45 -3.33
C THR A 2 -12.57 20.08 -3.68
N GLU A 3 -13.02 21.07 -2.91
CA GLU A 3 -14.23 21.84 -3.20
C GLU A 3 -14.21 22.43 -4.62
N ARG A 4 -13.09 23.05 -4.98
CA ARG A 4 -12.92 23.62 -6.31
C ARG A 4 -12.98 22.58 -7.42
N MET A 5 -12.43 21.39 -7.19
CA MET A 5 -12.52 20.28 -8.15
C MET A 5 -13.95 19.80 -8.32
N VAL A 6 -14.70 19.70 -7.22
CA VAL A 6 -16.14 19.33 -7.25
C VAL A 6 -16.95 20.38 -8.01
N GLU A 7 -16.70 21.68 -7.80
CA GLU A 7 -17.33 22.77 -8.56
C GLU A 7 -17.04 22.68 -10.06
N ILE A 8 -15.78 22.45 -10.44
CA ILE A 8 -15.35 22.28 -11.83
C ILE A 8 -16.10 21.10 -12.47
N LYS A 9 -16.18 19.97 -11.76
CA LYS A 9 -16.95 18.82 -12.25
C LYS A 9 -18.43 19.15 -12.43
N LYS A 10 -19.05 19.81 -11.47
CA LYS A 10 -20.46 20.22 -11.57
C LYS A 10 -20.69 21.12 -12.79
N LYS A 11 -19.76 22.04 -13.07
CA LYS A 11 -19.88 23.00 -14.17
C LYS A 11 -19.56 22.41 -15.55
N HIS A 12 -18.57 21.52 -15.62
CA HIS A 12 -17.98 21.07 -16.89
C HIS A 12 -18.12 19.57 -17.16
N GLY A 13 -18.58 18.76 -16.17
CA GLY A 13 -18.67 17.31 -16.27
C GLY A 13 -17.34 16.58 -16.06
N PHE A 14 -16.23 17.30 -15.86
CA PHE A 14 -14.88 16.76 -15.74
C PHE A 14 -14.16 17.31 -14.50
N PRO A 15 -13.17 16.56 -13.94
CA PRO A 15 -12.77 15.18 -14.29
C PRO A 15 -13.86 14.16 -13.88
N ARG A 16 -13.96 13.08 -14.62
CA ARG A 16 -14.93 12.01 -14.27
C ARG A 16 -14.54 11.28 -13.00
N LYS A 17 -13.26 10.97 -12.87
CA LYS A 17 -12.65 10.32 -11.70
C LYS A 17 -11.36 11.02 -11.32
N PHE A 18 -11.06 11.01 -10.04
CA PHE A 18 -9.84 11.57 -9.48
C PHE A 18 -9.27 10.61 -8.43
N ARG A 19 -7.98 10.35 -8.52
CA ARG A 19 -7.23 9.57 -7.53
C ARG A 19 -6.13 10.44 -6.95
N ALA A 20 -6.05 10.47 -5.63
CA ALA A 20 -4.96 11.10 -4.90
C ALA A 20 -4.31 10.07 -3.99
N ALA A 21 -2.99 10.09 -3.92
CA ALA A 21 -2.25 9.39 -2.90
C ALA A 21 -2.10 10.33 -1.70
N PHE A 22 -2.45 9.84 -0.52
CA PHE A 22 -2.29 10.57 0.73
C PHE A 22 -1.17 9.96 1.54
N ALA A 23 -0.65 10.73 2.51
CA ALA A 23 0.29 10.19 3.48
C ALA A 23 -0.34 8.98 4.20
N LYS A 24 0.48 7.97 4.49
CA LYS A 24 0.04 6.67 5.05
C LYS A 24 -0.76 6.79 6.36
N ASN A 25 -0.45 7.78 7.19
CA ASN A 25 -1.19 8.08 8.41
C ASN A 25 -2.43 8.93 8.09
N SER A 26 -3.47 8.27 7.58
CA SER A 26 -4.74 8.91 7.28
C SER A 26 -5.37 9.54 8.52
N ASN A 27 -5.92 10.73 8.35
CA ASN A 27 -6.58 11.51 9.40
C ASN A 27 -7.98 11.95 8.97
N ASP A 28 -8.70 12.62 9.86
CA ASP A 28 -10.06 13.08 9.58
C ASP A 28 -10.16 14.00 8.36
N ARG A 29 -9.13 14.78 8.08
CA ARG A 29 -9.11 15.64 6.90
C ARG A 29 -9.05 14.83 5.60
N VAL A 30 -8.26 13.76 5.58
CA VAL A 30 -8.19 12.83 4.44
C VAL A 30 -9.52 12.11 4.26
N PHE A 31 -10.17 11.68 5.35
CA PHE A 31 -11.50 11.10 5.28
C PHE A 31 -12.52 12.07 4.66
N LEU A 32 -12.57 13.34 5.11
CA LEU A 32 -13.46 14.35 4.55
C LEU A 32 -13.22 14.58 3.05
N VAL A 33 -11.97 14.64 2.62
CA VAL A 33 -11.62 14.77 1.20
C VAL A 33 -12.16 13.58 0.40
N ASN A 34 -11.93 12.35 0.87
CA ASN A 34 -12.43 11.15 0.21
C ASN A 34 -13.97 11.12 0.15
N LYS A 35 -14.64 11.53 1.24
CA LYS A 35 -16.10 11.66 1.27
C LYS A 35 -16.60 12.67 0.24
N MET A 36 -16.03 13.86 0.18
CA MET A 36 -16.42 14.88 -0.80
C MET A 36 -16.24 14.39 -2.25
N LEU A 37 -15.14 13.67 -2.52
CA LEU A 37 -14.91 13.10 -3.85
C LEU A 37 -15.90 11.97 -4.15
N ASN A 38 -16.26 11.15 -3.15
CA ASN A 38 -17.23 10.08 -3.29
C ASN A 38 -18.64 10.66 -3.58
N ASP A 39 -19.10 11.61 -2.80
CA ASP A 39 -20.40 12.25 -2.95
C ASP A 39 -20.52 12.96 -4.32
N ALA A 40 -19.42 13.45 -4.86
CA ALA A 40 -19.36 14.02 -6.21
C ALA A 40 -19.20 12.94 -7.32
N GLY A 41 -19.22 11.65 -7.00
CA GLY A 41 -19.03 10.57 -7.96
C GLY A 41 -17.64 10.57 -8.61
N MET A 42 -16.64 11.17 -7.96
CA MET A 42 -15.27 11.32 -8.48
C MET A 42 -14.29 10.29 -7.87
N SER A 43 -14.64 9.68 -6.74
CA SER A 43 -13.76 8.76 -6.02
C SER A 43 -13.45 7.50 -6.84
N LYS A 44 -12.22 7.02 -6.69
CA LYS A 44 -11.80 5.64 -7.03
C LYS A 44 -11.57 4.79 -5.78
N GLY A 45 -11.93 5.30 -4.60
CA GLY A 45 -11.72 4.69 -3.30
C GLY A 45 -10.57 5.32 -2.52
N ALA A 46 -10.44 4.91 -1.27
CA ALA A 46 -9.41 5.36 -0.34
C ALA A 46 -8.36 4.26 -0.15
N THR A 47 -7.07 4.60 -0.30
CA THR A 47 -5.97 3.66 -0.04
C THR A 47 -5.49 3.83 1.40
N LEU A 48 -5.40 2.71 2.11
CA LEU A 48 -4.91 2.59 3.47
C LEU A 48 -3.80 1.53 3.47
N SER A 49 -2.58 1.97 3.20
CA SER A 49 -1.43 1.08 3.02
C SER A 49 -0.70 0.84 4.34
N PHE A 50 -0.38 -0.42 4.57
CA PHE A 50 0.50 -0.87 5.64
C PHE A 50 1.72 -1.55 5.02
N GLN A 51 2.82 -1.61 5.76
CA GLN A 51 3.91 -2.50 5.39
C GLN A 51 3.67 -3.88 6.00
N SER A 52 3.51 -3.91 7.31
CA SER A 52 3.17 -5.06 8.13
C SER A 52 2.24 -4.62 9.26
N MET A 53 1.59 -5.56 9.94
CA MET A 53 0.86 -5.33 11.19
C MET A 53 1.67 -5.78 12.41
N ASP A 54 2.86 -6.36 12.22
CA ASP A 54 3.76 -6.79 13.26
C ASP A 54 4.73 -5.67 13.68
N GLU A 55 4.80 -5.40 14.99
CA GLU A 55 5.64 -4.33 15.52
C GLU A 55 7.14 -4.59 15.33
N THR A 56 7.57 -5.86 15.39
CA THR A 56 8.97 -6.26 15.18
C THR A 56 9.39 -5.98 13.74
N THR A 57 8.55 -6.37 12.80
CA THR A 57 8.73 -6.11 11.37
C THR A 57 8.75 -4.62 11.07
N LEU A 58 7.80 -3.86 11.63
CA LEU A 58 7.76 -2.41 11.46
C LEU A 58 9.01 -1.72 12.00
N ALA A 59 9.49 -2.14 13.18
CA ALA A 59 10.73 -1.61 13.75
C ALA A 59 11.95 -1.94 12.88
N ALA A 60 12.00 -3.13 12.26
CA ALA A 60 13.09 -3.54 11.39
C ALA A 60 13.19 -2.72 10.10
N VAL A 61 12.08 -2.12 9.64
CA VAL A 61 12.02 -1.27 8.43
C VAL A 61 11.81 0.21 8.74
N ASP A 62 12.02 0.62 9.99
CA ASP A 62 11.86 2.00 10.49
C ASP A 62 10.49 2.61 10.08
N ARG A 63 9.42 1.88 10.35
CA ARG A 63 8.05 2.28 10.03
C ARG A 63 7.15 2.28 11.26
N THR A 64 6.18 3.17 11.22
CA THR A 64 5.08 3.20 12.18
C THR A 64 3.75 3.24 11.44
N ASN A 65 2.81 2.43 11.88
CA ASN A 65 1.43 2.45 11.39
C ASN A 65 0.53 3.30 12.29
N ILE A 66 -0.65 3.63 11.78
CA ILE A 66 -1.74 4.04 12.66
C ILE A 66 -2.13 2.85 13.55
N GLY A 67 -2.47 3.13 14.81
CA GLY A 67 -2.90 2.07 15.74
C GLY A 67 -4.13 1.33 15.22
N THR A 68 -4.19 0.02 15.49
CA THR A 68 -5.24 -0.89 15.01
C THR A 68 -6.65 -0.41 15.34
N GLU A 69 -6.86 0.15 16.54
CA GLU A 69 -8.17 0.68 16.95
C GLU A 69 -8.58 1.87 16.07
N ARG A 70 -7.66 2.81 15.83
CA ARG A 70 -7.91 3.96 14.95
C ARG A 70 -8.17 3.53 13.52
N TYR A 71 -7.45 2.54 13.04
CA TYR A 71 -7.69 1.93 11.72
C TYR A 71 -9.10 1.35 11.64
N ALA A 72 -9.52 0.54 12.63
CA ALA A 72 -10.85 -0.04 12.67
C ALA A 72 -11.97 1.03 12.73
N GLN A 73 -11.75 2.13 13.46
CA GLN A 73 -12.68 3.27 13.46
C GLN A 73 -12.78 3.93 12.09
N LEU A 74 -11.65 4.11 11.42
CA LEU A 74 -11.60 4.72 10.10
C LEU A 74 -12.27 3.82 9.06
N MET A 75 -12.03 2.50 9.11
CA MET A 75 -12.68 1.52 8.23
C MET A 75 -14.20 1.51 8.41
N ARG A 76 -14.70 1.53 9.65
CA ARG A 76 -16.15 1.65 9.90
C ARG A 76 -16.73 2.89 9.22
N ARG A 77 -16.09 4.06 9.38
CA ARG A 77 -16.55 5.31 8.75
C ARG A 77 -16.58 5.22 7.22
N TYR A 78 -15.56 4.65 6.59
CA TYR A 78 -15.54 4.46 5.15
C TYR A 78 -16.65 3.49 4.69
N ASN A 79 -16.85 2.40 5.43
CA ASN A 79 -17.89 1.42 5.12
C ASN A 79 -19.30 2.01 5.27
N GLU A 80 -19.57 2.78 6.34
CA GLU A 80 -20.84 3.49 6.58
C GLU A 80 -21.16 4.50 5.48
N GLU A 81 -20.16 5.17 4.93
CA GLU A 81 -20.31 6.13 3.84
C GLU A 81 -20.27 5.46 2.44
N GLY A 82 -20.16 4.14 2.37
CA GLY A 82 -20.08 3.40 1.11
C GLY A 82 -18.86 3.77 0.26
N ILE A 83 -17.77 4.21 0.89
CA ILE A 83 -16.52 4.57 0.19
C ILE A 83 -15.64 3.31 0.09
N PRO A 84 -15.36 2.83 -1.14
CA PRO A 84 -14.46 1.69 -1.32
C PRO A 84 -13.08 1.94 -0.72
N THR A 85 -12.52 0.92 -0.05
CA THR A 85 -11.19 0.99 0.54
C THR A 85 -10.27 -0.06 -0.06
N TYR A 86 -8.99 0.30 -0.20
CA TYR A 86 -7.93 -0.58 -0.66
C TYR A 86 -6.87 -0.63 0.44
N SER A 87 -6.69 -1.80 1.04
CA SER A 87 -5.63 -2.03 2.00
C SER A 87 -4.50 -2.80 1.34
N GLU A 88 -3.28 -2.45 1.69
CA GLU A 88 -2.07 -3.01 1.10
C GLU A 88 -1.11 -3.45 2.20
N ILE A 89 -0.51 -4.62 2.05
CA ILE A 89 0.47 -5.20 2.98
C ILE A 89 1.60 -5.83 2.16
N ILE A 90 2.79 -5.91 2.75
CA ILE A 90 3.98 -6.44 2.08
C ILE A 90 4.41 -7.72 2.81
N ILE A 91 4.62 -8.80 2.06
CA ILE A 91 5.21 -10.04 2.55
C ILE A 91 6.71 -10.07 2.23
N GLY A 92 7.50 -10.65 3.13
CA GLY A 92 8.95 -10.80 2.96
C GLY A 92 9.76 -9.66 3.56
N LEU A 93 9.17 -8.86 4.44
CA LEU A 93 9.91 -7.85 5.19
C LEU A 93 10.79 -8.48 6.29
N PRO A 94 11.92 -7.83 6.64
CA PRO A 94 12.79 -8.28 7.72
C PRO A 94 12.05 -8.46 9.05
N GLY A 95 12.29 -9.59 9.73
CA GLY A 95 11.67 -9.88 11.03
C GLY A 95 10.25 -10.45 10.96
N GLU A 96 9.62 -10.47 9.79
CA GLU A 96 8.30 -11.05 9.61
C GLU A 96 8.38 -12.59 9.56
N SER A 97 7.46 -13.26 10.24
CA SER A 97 7.24 -14.70 10.15
C SER A 97 5.92 -14.98 9.43
N TYR A 98 5.74 -16.25 9.03
CA TYR A 98 4.45 -16.70 8.49
C TYR A 98 3.29 -16.39 9.47
N GLU A 99 3.50 -16.68 10.76
CA GLU A 99 2.47 -16.44 11.78
C GLU A 99 2.16 -14.97 11.97
N SER A 100 3.19 -14.10 12.03
CA SER A 100 2.97 -12.64 12.16
C SER A 100 2.26 -12.07 10.94
N PHE A 101 2.61 -12.51 9.74
CA PHE A 101 1.93 -12.11 8.52
C PHE A 101 0.47 -12.58 8.48
N ALA A 102 0.19 -13.85 8.79
CA ALA A 102 -1.16 -14.40 8.84
C ALA A 102 -2.04 -13.68 9.88
N ASN A 103 -1.49 -13.40 11.07
CA ASN A 103 -2.16 -12.62 12.11
C ASN A 103 -2.43 -11.17 11.67
N GLY A 104 -1.52 -10.58 10.90
CA GLY A 104 -1.68 -9.27 10.31
C GLY A 104 -2.85 -9.22 9.33
N LEU A 105 -2.97 -10.21 8.45
CA LEU A 105 -4.11 -10.37 7.53
C LEU A 105 -5.43 -10.53 8.28
N ASP A 106 -5.48 -11.39 9.29
CA ASP A 106 -6.68 -11.59 10.13
C ASP A 106 -7.09 -10.27 10.82
N THR A 107 -6.12 -9.52 11.34
CA THR A 107 -6.35 -8.22 11.97
C THR A 107 -6.96 -7.21 10.99
N LEU A 108 -6.44 -7.12 9.78
CA LEU A 108 -6.97 -6.22 8.74
C LEU A 108 -8.40 -6.60 8.37
N LEU A 109 -8.67 -7.88 8.14
CA LEU A 109 -10.00 -8.38 7.78
C LEU A 109 -11.02 -8.13 8.90
N ARG A 110 -10.68 -8.44 10.15
CA ARG A 110 -11.55 -8.17 11.32
C ARG A 110 -11.79 -6.69 11.55
N SER A 111 -10.85 -5.84 11.14
CA SER A 111 -10.98 -4.38 11.26
C SER A 111 -11.86 -3.76 10.16
N GLY A 112 -12.33 -4.53 9.20
CA GLY A 112 -13.25 -4.08 8.15
C GLY A 112 -12.63 -3.83 6.78
N ALA A 113 -11.45 -4.39 6.48
CA ALA A 113 -10.82 -4.34 5.16
C ALA A 113 -11.56 -5.26 4.16
N HIS A 114 -12.79 -4.91 3.82
CA HIS A 114 -13.70 -5.82 3.10
C HIS A 114 -13.75 -5.58 1.58
N HIS A 115 -13.26 -4.46 1.07
CA HIS A 115 -13.35 -4.17 -0.37
C HIS A 115 -12.20 -4.78 -1.16
N SER A 116 -10.97 -4.42 -0.80
CA SER A 116 -9.79 -4.94 -1.46
C SER A 116 -8.61 -4.98 -0.50
N LEU A 117 -7.91 -6.09 -0.48
CA LEU A 117 -6.66 -6.29 0.22
C LEU A 117 -5.64 -6.82 -0.79
N SER A 118 -4.57 -6.06 -0.99
CA SER A 118 -3.46 -6.43 -1.88
C SER A 118 -2.25 -6.82 -1.07
N VAL A 119 -1.64 -7.94 -1.43
CA VAL A 119 -0.38 -8.40 -0.88
C VAL A 119 0.70 -8.20 -1.93
N TYR A 120 1.75 -7.48 -1.56
CA TYR A 120 2.91 -7.27 -2.42
C TYR A 120 4.11 -8.01 -1.83
N THR A 121 4.95 -8.56 -2.69
CA THR A 121 6.25 -9.08 -2.27
C THR A 121 7.20 -7.92 -2.01
N ALA A 122 8.03 -8.03 -0.98
CA ALA A 122 9.05 -7.02 -0.69
C ALA A 122 10.05 -6.92 -1.84
N GLU A 123 10.31 -5.69 -2.28
CA GLU A 123 11.28 -5.36 -3.32
C GLU A 123 12.46 -4.64 -2.70
N LEU A 124 13.67 -5.03 -3.09
CA LEU A 124 14.91 -4.39 -2.68
C LEU A 124 15.19 -3.23 -3.62
N LEU A 125 14.77 -2.05 -3.23
CA LEU A 125 15.05 -0.83 -3.99
C LEU A 125 16.54 -0.48 -3.89
N PRO A 126 17.20 -0.14 -5.01
CA PRO A 126 18.56 0.37 -4.97
C PRO A 126 18.69 1.54 -3.99
N ASN A 127 19.74 1.55 -3.21
CA ASN A 127 20.02 2.58 -2.17
C ASN A 127 19.05 2.60 -0.98
N SER A 128 18.17 1.61 -0.83
CA SER A 128 17.42 1.44 0.42
C SER A 128 18.30 0.76 1.49
N GLU A 129 17.98 0.96 2.77
CA GLU A 129 18.68 0.30 3.87
C GLU A 129 18.59 -1.22 3.75
N MET A 130 17.42 -1.77 3.41
CA MET A 130 17.21 -3.19 3.18
C MET A 130 18.11 -3.78 2.08
N SER A 131 18.51 -3.00 1.09
CA SER A 131 19.41 -3.45 0.03
C SER A 131 20.89 -3.43 0.43
N SER A 132 21.23 -2.82 1.58
CA SER A 132 22.59 -2.76 2.08
C SER A 132 23.12 -4.15 2.46
N LEU A 133 24.43 -4.36 2.29
CA LEU A 133 25.06 -5.60 2.72
C LEU A 133 24.86 -5.87 4.21
N ALA A 134 24.86 -4.81 5.03
CA ALA A 134 24.66 -4.91 6.47
C ALA A 134 23.29 -5.51 6.83
N ASP A 135 22.22 -4.98 6.23
CA ASP A 135 20.86 -5.46 6.49
C ASP A 135 20.61 -6.82 5.86
N ARG A 136 21.14 -7.07 4.67
CA ARG A 136 21.07 -8.40 4.06
C ARG A 136 21.68 -9.48 4.97
N VAL A 137 22.85 -9.24 5.53
CA VAL A 137 23.49 -10.17 6.48
C VAL A 137 22.72 -10.27 7.79
N LYS A 138 22.30 -9.13 8.34
CA LYS A 138 21.57 -9.05 9.61
C LYS A 138 20.26 -9.83 9.60
N TYR A 139 19.51 -9.71 8.53
CA TYR A 139 18.16 -10.28 8.41
C TYR A 139 18.11 -11.51 7.50
N GLY A 140 19.25 -11.96 6.95
CA GLY A 140 19.31 -13.11 6.04
C GLY A 140 18.49 -12.89 4.78
N ILE A 141 18.50 -11.68 4.22
CA ILE A 141 17.67 -11.35 3.07
C ILE A 141 18.23 -12.03 1.82
N GLU A 142 17.42 -12.89 1.23
CA GLU A 142 17.67 -13.54 -0.05
C GLU A 142 16.81 -12.88 -1.13
N GLY A 143 17.42 -12.50 -2.24
CA GLY A 143 16.74 -11.82 -3.35
C GLY A 143 16.93 -12.53 -4.69
N VAL A 144 15.95 -12.39 -5.56
CA VAL A 144 15.98 -12.88 -6.94
C VAL A 144 15.66 -11.74 -7.89
N MET A 145 16.51 -11.57 -8.91
CA MET A 145 16.26 -10.59 -9.97
C MET A 145 15.11 -11.06 -10.85
N SER A 146 14.14 -10.19 -11.05
CA SER A 146 12.97 -10.41 -11.88
C SER A 146 12.79 -9.26 -12.88
N PRO A 147 12.41 -9.52 -14.15
CA PRO A 147 12.09 -8.44 -15.07
C PRO A 147 10.83 -7.70 -14.62
N ILE A 148 10.83 -6.38 -14.78
CA ILE A 148 9.65 -5.56 -14.50
C ILE A 148 8.61 -5.81 -15.61
N PRO A 149 7.41 -6.31 -15.28
CA PRO A 149 6.37 -6.44 -16.28
C PRO A 149 5.83 -5.07 -16.67
N PHE A 150 6.05 -4.65 -17.89
CA PHE A 150 5.45 -3.43 -18.41
C PHE A 150 3.96 -3.67 -18.71
N TYR A 151 3.09 -3.13 -17.88
CA TYR A 151 1.63 -3.20 -18.08
C TYR A 151 1.10 -2.17 -19.08
N HIS A 152 1.92 -1.22 -19.53
CA HIS A 152 1.50 -0.14 -20.42
C HIS A 152 2.41 -0.10 -21.65
N ALA A 153 1.81 -0.46 -22.79
CA ALA A 153 2.32 -0.22 -24.14
C ALA A 153 3.85 -0.33 -24.24
N CYS A 154 4.35 -1.54 -24.19
CA CYS A 154 5.70 -1.78 -24.67
C CYS A 154 5.69 -1.45 -26.16
N PRO A 155 6.42 -0.43 -26.65
CA PRO A 155 6.63 -0.32 -28.08
C PRO A 155 7.35 -1.60 -28.52
N ASP A 156 6.94 -2.17 -29.63
CA ASP A 156 7.60 -3.32 -30.28
C ASP A 156 9.02 -2.95 -30.80
N ASN A 157 9.81 -2.34 -29.92
CA ASN A 157 11.18 -1.95 -30.23
C ASN A 157 12.13 -3.00 -29.64
N GLU A 158 12.85 -3.67 -30.51
CA GLU A 158 13.90 -4.63 -30.21
C GLU A 158 15.04 -4.06 -29.32
N ASP A 159 15.10 -2.73 -29.16
CA ASP A 159 16.14 -2.01 -28.42
C ASP A 159 15.74 -1.59 -26.99
N THR A 160 14.61 -2.04 -26.45
CA THR A 160 14.22 -1.72 -25.07
C THR A 160 14.99 -2.60 -24.09
N GLU A 161 15.88 -2.00 -23.31
CA GLU A 161 16.47 -2.65 -22.15
C GLU A 161 15.36 -3.04 -21.17
N THR A 162 15.36 -4.31 -20.76
CA THR A 162 14.41 -4.79 -19.72
C THR A 162 14.89 -4.32 -18.37
N GLU A 163 14.13 -3.46 -17.71
CA GLU A 163 14.39 -3.13 -16.32
C GLU A 163 14.14 -4.33 -15.42
N HIS A 164 14.95 -4.47 -14.39
CA HIS A 164 14.86 -5.54 -13.41
C HIS A 164 14.71 -4.95 -12.02
N TYR A 165 13.99 -5.67 -11.18
CA TYR A 165 13.91 -5.41 -9.75
C TYR A 165 14.28 -6.68 -8.98
N GLU A 166 14.69 -6.52 -7.75
CA GLU A 166 15.08 -7.62 -6.88
C GLU A 166 13.96 -7.91 -5.88
N LEU A 167 13.36 -9.09 -5.99
CA LEU A 167 12.32 -9.57 -5.07
C LEU A 167 12.97 -10.31 -3.90
N VAL A 168 12.49 -10.04 -2.70
CA VAL A 168 12.83 -10.83 -1.52
C VAL A 168 12.12 -12.18 -1.61
N VAL A 169 12.87 -13.26 -1.55
CA VAL A 169 12.36 -14.65 -1.59
C VAL A 169 12.57 -15.38 -0.28
N GLY A 170 13.37 -14.83 0.64
CA GLY A 170 13.58 -15.40 1.97
C GLY A 170 14.23 -14.40 2.93
N THR A 171 14.05 -14.66 4.21
CA THR A 171 14.71 -13.96 5.33
C THR A 171 15.01 -14.97 6.44
N ASN A 172 15.71 -14.56 7.51
CA ASN A 172 15.95 -15.42 8.68
C ASN A 172 14.66 -15.93 9.37
N THR A 173 13.52 -15.27 9.14
CA THR A 173 12.25 -15.55 9.82
C THR A 173 11.15 -16.03 8.88
N LEU A 174 11.34 -15.87 7.57
CA LEU A 174 10.38 -16.28 6.54
C LEU A 174 11.13 -16.92 5.36
N SER A 175 10.85 -18.20 5.10
CA SER A 175 11.44 -18.98 4.00
C SER A 175 10.34 -19.68 3.20
#